data_413aacb33898a95608eddb3aaf6d2f1d
#
_entry.id   413aacb33898a95608eddb3aaf6d2f1d
#
_cell.length_a   1.000
_cell.length_b   1.000
_cell.length_c   1.000
_cell.angle_alpha   90.00
_cell.angle_beta   90.00
_cell.angle_gamma   90.00
#
_symmetry.space_group_name_H-M   'P 1'
#
loop_
_entity.id
_entity.type
_entity.pdbx_description
1 polymer ?
#
loop_
_entity_poly.entity_id
_entity_poly.type
_entity_poly.pdbx_seq_one_letter_code
_entity_poly.pdbx_strand_id
1 'polypeptide(L)'
;MEIKRFGNLQGKSILLLHGNLMCWRQFEDLIPLLEADCRVYAVSFDGFDGTGTTTYTTAQAQADKLEAFLCAEFGGHLELLFAESLGCGPAVLLKASGKVRIDRMILSGPEYLDFGVLNGLILKIMPPKQYETARKKTMPAWALRFMGQTEQGMQTMLNRIPEKISLESVRATWAAGLTLYRTKFPVQEEADVACWYGEKEGHMKKAIRRLRQAYPKLTVRCFPGFGHGDIINHPELLASELTQFLDQRI
;
A
#
# COMPACT_ATOMS: atom_id res chain seq x y z
N MET A 1 2.51 -1.90 15.27
CA MET A 1 1.45 -2.04 14.24
C MET A 1 0.11 -1.96 14.94
N GLU A 2 -0.81 -1.18 14.41
CA GLU A 2 -2.21 -1.11 14.85
C GLU A 2 -3.10 -1.63 13.72
N ILE A 3 -4.14 -2.40 14.06
CA ILE A 3 -5.13 -2.88 13.09
C ILE A 3 -6.52 -2.50 13.59
N LYS A 4 -7.21 -1.66 12.85
CA LYS A 4 -8.59 -1.26 13.11
C LYS A 4 -9.54 -2.19 12.38
N ARG A 5 -10.64 -2.53 13.06
CA ARG A 5 -11.69 -3.40 12.52
C ARG A 5 -12.98 -2.60 12.36
N PHE A 6 -13.64 -2.77 11.21
CA PHE A 6 -14.90 -2.12 10.88
C PHE A 6 -15.85 -3.10 10.20
N GLY A 7 -17.13 -2.80 10.25
CA GLY A 7 -18.17 -3.39 9.42
C GLY A 7 -18.68 -4.74 9.86
N ASN A 8 -19.26 -5.44 8.89
CA ASN A 8 -20.03 -6.67 9.09
C ASN A 8 -19.10 -7.88 9.31
N LEU A 9 -19.12 -8.46 10.51
CA LEU A 9 -18.30 -9.63 10.87
C LEU A 9 -18.60 -10.89 10.04
N GLN A 10 -19.76 -10.97 9.41
CA GLN A 10 -20.15 -12.08 8.53
C GLN A 10 -19.88 -11.79 7.06
N GLY A 11 -19.47 -10.56 6.73
CA GLY A 11 -19.12 -10.16 5.38
C GLY A 11 -17.77 -10.68 4.94
N LYS A 12 -17.49 -10.57 3.64
CA LYS A 12 -16.17 -10.89 3.07
C LYS A 12 -15.08 -10.03 3.69
N SER A 13 -13.93 -10.62 3.99
CA SER A 13 -12.82 -9.94 4.63
C SER A 13 -11.98 -9.13 3.64
N ILE A 14 -11.73 -7.87 3.98
CA ILE A 14 -10.88 -6.96 3.24
C ILE A 14 -9.78 -6.44 4.17
N LEU A 15 -8.52 -6.57 3.76
CA LEU A 15 -7.37 -5.99 4.44
C LEU A 15 -6.84 -4.80 3.61
N LEU A 16 -6.74 -3.62 4.24
CA LEU A 16 -6.28 -2.39 3.63
C LEU A 16 -4.90 -1.99 4.18
N LEU A 17 -3.90 -1.92 3.30
CA LEU A 17 -2.52 -1.56 3.63
C LEU A 17 -2.18 -0.20 3.02
N HIS A 18 -1.80 0.75 3.86
CA HIS A 18 -1.57 2.14 3.48
C HIS A 18 -0.24 2.40 2.75
N GLY A 19 -0.17 3.55 2.07
CA GLY A 19 1.03 4.10 1.44
C GLY A 19 2.03 4.70 2.43
N ASN A 20 3.16 5.17 1.90
CA ASN A 20 4.22 5.75 2.73
C ASN A 20 3.73 7.02 3.45
N LEU A 21 4.18 7.24 4.69
CA LEU A 21 3.78 8.29 5.62
C LEU A 21 2.34 8.21 6.14
N MET A 22 1.50 7.34 5.60
CA MET A 22 0.09 7.24 5.96
C MET A 22 -0.13 6.28 7.14
N CYS A 23 -1.39 6.13 7.53
CA CYS A 23 -1.89 5.15 8.49
C CYS A 23 -3.27 4.65 8.03
N TRP A 24 -3.97 3.87 8.85
CA TRP A 24 -5.32 3.38 8.52
C TRP A 24 -6.28 4.51 8.08
N ARG A 25 -6.08 5.75 8.55
CA ARG A 25 -6.90 6.91 8.18
C ARG A 25 -6.80 7.29 6.69
N GLN A 26 -5.84 6.75 5.96
CA GLN A 26 -5.82 6.88 4.50
C GLN A 26 -7.14 6.41 3.88
N PHE A 27 -7.80 5.44 4.52
CA PHE A 27 -9.02 4.80 4.05
C PHE A 27 -10.27 5.26 4.79
N GLU A 28 -10.22 6.35 5.59
CA GLU A 28 -11.35 6.75 6.44
C GLU A 28 -12.62 7.09 5.66
N ASP A 29 -12.51 7.61 4.42
CA ASP A 29 -13.67 7.87 3.56
C ASP A 29 -14.13 6.62 2.78
N LEU A 30 -13.24 5.65 2.58
CA LEU A 30 -13.56 4.39 1.91
C LEU A 30 -14.30 3.41 2.83
N ILE A 31 -13.89 3.33 4.08
CA ILE A 31 -14.39 2.34 5.05
C ILE A 31 -15.92 2.37 5.17
N PRO A 32 -16.60 3.53 5.33
CA PRO A 32 -18.06 3.58 5.41
C PRO A 32 -18.79 3.03 4.18
N LEU A 33 -18.14 3.04 3.02
CA LEU A 33 -18.72 2.51 1.77
C LEU A 33 -18.61 0.98 1.64
N LEU A 34 -17.76 0.35 2.47
CA LEU A 34 -17.51 -1.10 2.45
C LEU A 34 -18.11 -1.82 3.67
N GLU A 35 -18.25 -1.13 4.81
CA GLU A 35 -18.55 -1.76 6.09
C GLU A 35 -19.95 -2.35 6.21
N ALA A 36 -20.89 -1.99 5.33
CA ALA A 36 -22.22 -2.57 5.33
C ALA A 36 -22.18 -4.07 4.94
N ASP A 37 -21.37 -4.41 3.94
CA ASP A 37 -21.34 -5.73 3.32
C ASP A 37 -20.04 -6.50 3.61
N CYS A 38 -18.98 -5.80 4.05
CA CYS A 38 -17.66 -6.36 4.24
C CYS A 38 -17.18 -6.23 5.68
N ARG A 39 -16.29 -7.15 6.06
CA ARG A 39 -15.48 -7.07 7.26
C ARG A 39 -14.13 -6.44 6.89
N VAL A 40 -13.97 -5.16 7.26
CA VAL A 40 -12.82 -4.35 6.84
C VAL A 40 -11.79 -4.24 7.95
N TYR A 41 -10.53 -4.49 7.62
CA TYR A 41 -9.36 -4.30 8.48
C TYR A 41 -8.42 -3.28 7.84
N ALA A 42 -8.19 -2.18 8.53
CA ALA A 42 -7.29 -1.13 8.08
C ALA A 42 -6.06 -1.06 9.00
N VAL A 43 -4.89 -1.18 8.40
CA VAL A 43 -3.61 -1.31 9.10
C VAL A 43 -2.93 0.05 9.23
N SER A 44 -2.29 0.28 10.39
CA SER A 44 -1.20 1.25 10.54
C SER A 44 0.08 0.48 10.83
N PHE A 45 1.05 0.54 9.93
CA PHE A 45 2.34 -0.09 10.13
C PHE A 45 3.08 0.49 11.35
N ASP A 46 4.03 -0.27 11.89
CA ASP A 46 4.94 0.26 12.91
C ASP A 46 5.56 1.58 12.46
N GLY A 47 5.73 2.53 13.38
CA GLY A 47 6.24 3.86 13.09
C GLY A 47 5.23 4.82 12.44
N PHE A 48 4.05 4.32 12.06
CA PHE A 48 2.93 5.08 11.48
C PHE A 48 1.61 4.87 12.24
N ASP A 49 1.64 4.21 13.39
CA ASP A 49 0.47 3.94 14.26
C ASP A 49 0.09 5.11 15.18
N GLY A 50 0.78 6.24 15.05
CA GLY A 50 0.51 7.46 15.81
C GLY A 50 0.97 7.42 17.28
N THR A 51 1.44 6.28 17.79
CA THR A 51 1.90 6.15 19.18
C THR A 51 3.24 6.82 19.43
N GLY A 52 4.12 6.82 18.40
CA GLY A 52 5.51 7.26 18.50
C GLY A 52 6.42 6.30 19.28
N THR A 53 5.94 5.10 19.61
CA THR A 53 6.67 4.08 20.37
C THR A 53 7.15 2.93 19.50
N THR A 54 6.64 2.81 18.28
CA THR A 54 7.04 1.79 17.31
C THR A 54 7.89 2.40 16.20
N THR A 55 8.67 1.58 15.50
CA THR A 55 9.51 1.99 14.38
C THR A 55 9.33 1.01 13.22
N TYR A 56 9.06 1.52 12.02
CA TYR A 56 9.11 0.71 10.80
C TYR A 56 10.56 0.29 10.57
N THR A 57 10.81 -1.00 10.44
CA THR A 57 12.16 -1.54 10.23
C THR A 57 12.34 -2.10 8.82
N THR A 58 11.54 -3.07 8.44
CA THR A 58 11.57 -3.70 7.11
C THR A 58 10.16 -4.10 6.66
N ALA A 59 9.97 -4.23 5.35
CA ALA A 59 8.72 -4.78 4.80
C ALA A 59 8.47 -6.22 5.28
N GLN A 60 9.53 -7.02 5.48
CA GLN A 60 9.41 -8.38 6.00
C GLN A 60 8.86 -8.39 7.43
N ALA A 61 9.37 -7.54 8.33
CA ALA A 61 8.86 -7.46 9.69
C ALA A 61 7.37 -7.07 9.75
N GLN A 62 6.91 -6.21 8.83
CA GLN A 62 5.49 -5.90 8.72
C GLN A 62 4.68 -7.08 8.17
N ALA A 63 5.19 -7.78 7.16
CA ALA A 63 4.56 -8.99 6.62
C ALA A 63 4.43 -10.10 7.67
N ASP A 64 5.46 -10.32 8.48
CA ASP A 64 5.45 -11.33 9.56
C ASP A 64 4.36 -11.02 10.61
N LYS A 65 4.18 -9.75 10.97
CA LYS A 65 3.11 -9.30 11.89
C LYS A 65 1.72 -9.48 11.28
N LEU A 66 1.57 -9.18 10.00
CA LEU A 66 0.31 -9.40 9.27
C LEU A 66 0.00 -10.90 9.17
N GLU A 67 0.98 -11.74 8.90
CA GLU A 67 0.84 -13.20 8.86
C GLU A 67 0.35 -13.72 10.21
N ALA A 68 1.00 -13.34 11.31
CA ALA A 68 0.60 -13.74 12.65
C ALA A 68 -0.84 -13.31 12.97
N PHE A 69 -1.22 -12.08 12.63
CA PHE A 69 -2.57 -11.57 12.81
C PHE A 69 -3.59 -12.36 12.00
N LEU A 70 -3.35 -12.58 10.70
CA LEU A 70 -4.29 -13.29 9.82
C LEU A 70 -4.45 -14.76 10.21
N CYS A 71 -3.38 -15.42 10.66
CA CYS A 71 -3.47 -16.78 11.17
C CYS A 71 -4.32 -16.84 12.45
N ALA A 72 -4.15 -15.88 13.37
CA ALA A 72 -4.88 -15.86 14.64
C ALA A 72 -6.36 -15.46 14.45
N GLU A 73 -6.63 -14.47 13.62
CA GLU A 73 -7.98 -13.89 13.47
C GLU A 73 -8.86 -14.64 12.46
N PHE A 74 -8.25 -15.21 11.39
CA PHE A 74 -8.96 -15.77 10.25
C PHE A 74 -8.57 -17.22 9.92
N GLY A 75 -7.76 -17.87 10.76
CA GLY A 75 -7.24 -19.19 10.42
C GLY A 75 -6.37 -19.19 9.17
N GLY A 76 -5.77 -18.05 8.84
CA GLY A 76 -4.88 -17.91 7.69
C GLY A 76 -5.57 -17.73 6.34
N HIS A 77 -6.84 -17.30 6.29
CA HIS A 77 -7.57 -17.05 5.04
C HIS A 77 -8.07 -15.59 4.97
N LEU A 78 -7.88 -14.94 3.83
CA LEU A 78 -8.30 -13.57 3.53
C LEU A 78 -8.88 -13.52 2.11
N GLU A 79 -10.09 -12.95 1.93
CA GLU A 79 -10.72 -12.87 0.62
C GLU A 79 -10.09 -11.78 -0.26
N LEU A 80 -9.83 -10.57 0.27
CA LEU A 80 -9.22 -9.49 -0.50
C LEU A 80 -8.15 -8.73 0.30
N LEU A 81 -6.98 -8.56 -0.31
CA LEU A 81 -5.95 -7.65 0.15
C LEU A 81 -5.82 -6.49 -0.83
N PHE A 82 -6.03 -5.27 -0.37
CA PHE A 82 -5.69 -4.05 -1.11
C PHE A 82 -4.49 -3.37 -0.47
N ALA A 83 -3.47 -3.12 -1.25
CA ALA A 83 -2.24 -2.49 -0.80
C ALA A 83 -1.90 -1.29 -1.68
N GLU A 84 -1.65 -0.14 -1.04
CA GLU A 84 -1.24 1.10 -1.70
C GLU A 84 0.26 1.33 -1.51
N SER A 85 0.97 1.59 -2.63
CA SER A 85 2.35 2.10 -2.61
C SER A 85 3.29 1.30 -1.69
N LEU A 86 3.70 1.84 -0.53
CA LEU A 86 4.50 1.16 0.50
C LEU A 86 3.89 -0.18 0.92
N GLY A 87 2.56 -0.22 1.07
CA GLY A 87 1.83 -1.42 1.48
C GLY A 87 2.02 -2.61 0.55
N CYS A 88 2.33 -2.36 -0.72
CA CYS A 88 2.59 -3.42 -1.70
C CYS A 88 3.79 -4.29 -1.33
N GLY A 89 4.78 -3.74 -0.63
CA GLY A 89 5.94 -4.49 -0.17
C GLY A 89 5.57 -5.60 0.82
N PRO A 90 5.01 -5.28 1.98
CA PRO A 90 4.50 -6.29 2.91
C PRO A 90 3.48 -7.24 2.27
N ALA A 91 2.61 -6.76 1.36
CA ALA A 91 1.62 -7.59 0.68
C ALA A 91 2.24 -8.72 -0.16
N VAL A 92 3.23 -8.41 -1.00
CA VAL A 92 3.90 -9.43 -1.84
C VAL A 92 4.72 -10.40 -1.00
N LEU A 93 5.34 -9.95 0.10
CA LEU A 93 6.07 -10.81 1.04
C LEU A 93 5.13 -11.74 1.79
N LEU A 94 4.00 -11.23 2.27
CA LEU A 94 2.95 -12.02 2.93
C LEU A 94 2.40 -13.10 1.97
N LYS A 95 2.07 -12.73 0.74
CA LYS A 95 1.61 -13.70 -0.28
C LYS A 95 2.69 -14.74 -0.61
N ALA A 96 3.96 -14.34 -0.67
CA ALA A 96 5.08 -15.21 -0.97
C ALA A 96 5.41 -16.22 0.15
N SER A 97 5.03 -15.94 1.41
CA SER A 97 5.24 -16.86 2.53
C SER A 97 4.46 -18.17 2.38
N GLY A 98 3.32 -18.12 1.67
CA GLY A 98 2.43 -19.27 1.46
C GLY A 98 1.69 -19.74 2.71
N LYS A 99 1.87 -19.10 3.87
CA LYS A 99 1.21 -19.47 5.13
C LYS A 99 -0.20 -18.88 5.27
N VAL A 100 -0.48 -17.81 4.53
CA VAL A 100 -1.80 -17.19 4.45
C VAL A 100 -2.34 -17.36 3.05
N ARG A 101 -3.54 -17.92 2.96
CA ARG A 101 -4.30 -17.97 1.72
C ARG A 101 -4.94 -16.61 1.50
N ILE A 102 -4.55 -15.91 0.45
CA ILE A 102 -5.16 -14.66 -0.01
C ILE A 102 -5.82 -14.96 -1.35
N ASP A 103 -7.16 -14.92 -1.41
CA ASP A 103 -7.88 -15.26 -2.63
C ASP A 103 -7.57 -14.25 -3.72
N ARG A 104 -7.62 -12.95 -3.40
CA ARG A 104 -7.36 -11.84 -4.33
C ARG A 104 -6.46 -10.78 -3.73
N MET A 105 -5.58 -10.22 -4.55
CA MET A 105 -4.67 -9.16 -4.13
C MET A 105 -4.62 -8.03 -5.15
N ILE A 106 -4.77 -6.81 -4.70
CA ILE A 106 -4.61 -5.61 -5.51
C ILE A 106 -3.39 -4.84 -5.02
N LEU A 107 -2.46 -4.59 -5.92
CA LEU A 107 -1.27 -3.77 -5.70
C LEU A 107 -1.46 -2.45 -6.44
N SER A 108 -1.76 -1.38 -5.72
CA SER A 108 -2.00 -0.04 -6.24
C SER A 108 -0.74 0.81 -6.17
N GLY A 109 -0.24 1.28 -7.31
CA GLY A 109 0.97 2.10 -7.40
C GLY A 109 2.21 1.47 -6.75
N PRO A 110 2.54 0.19 -6.98
CA PRO A 110 3.66 -0.45 -6.29
C PRO A 110 4.98 0.25 -6.58
N GLU A 111 5.62 0.74 -5.52
CA GLU A 111 6.92 1.41 -5.60
C GLU A 111 8.06 0.39 -5.70
N TYR A 112 8.45 0.07 -6.93
CA TYR A 112 9.69 -0.66 -7.22
C TYR A 112 10.78 0.35 -7.57
N LEU A 113 11.38 0.94 -6.54
CA LEU A 113 12.35 2.01 -6.67
C LEU A 113 13.75 1.42 -6.95
N ASP A 114 14.34 1.83 -8.06
CA ASP A 114 15.77 1.58 -8.32
C ASP A 114 16.35 2.72 -9.17
N PHE A 115 17.22 3.48 -8.56
CA PHE A 115 17.92 4.61 -9.16
C PHE A 115 19.36 4.23 -9.57
N GLY A 116 19.66 2.92 -9.61
CA GLY A 116 20.99 2.42 -9.99
C GLY A 116 22.10 2.94 -9.06
N VAL A 117 23.13 3.54 -9.64
CA VAL A 117 24.28 4.08 -8.90
C VAL A 117 23.92 5.24 -7.97
N LEU A 118 22.77 5.87 -8.16
CA LEU A 118 22.30 6.99 -7.34
C LEU A 118 21.55 6.56 -6.07
N ASN A 119 21.29 5.26 -5.87
CA ASN A 119 20.55 4.76 -4.71
C ASN A 119 21.06 5.30 -3.37
N GLY A 120 22.39 5.30 -3.17
CA GLY A 120 22.99 5.79 -1.94
C GLY A 120 22.77 7.29 -1.71
N LEU A 121 22.79 8.10 -2.77
CA LEU A 121 22.51 9.53 -2.71
C LEU A 121 21.03 9.80 -2.42
N ILE A 122 20.14 9.09 -3.09
CA ILE A 122 18.70 9.22 -2.92
C ILE A 122 18.30 8.88 -1.47
N LEU A 123 18.84 7.79 -0.90
CA LEU A 123 18.60 7.42 0.50
C LEU A 123 19.10 8.45 1.53
N LYS A 124 20.09 9.26 1.17
CA LYS A 124 20.54 10.35 2.04
C LYS A 124 19.64 11.59 1.96
N ILE A 125 19.14 11.92 0.77
CA ILE A 125 18.45 13.18 0.49
C ILE A 125 16.94 13.09 0.66
N MET A 126 16.31 12.04 0.14
CA MET A 126 14.84 11.98 0.06
C MET A 126 14.15 11.73 1.40
N PRO A 127 14.58 10.79 2.27
CA PRO A 127 13.92 10.55 3.53
C PRO A 127 13.83 11.79 4.44
N PRO A 128 14.90 12.60 4.65
CA PRO A 128 14.81 13.83 5.43
C PRO A 128 13.81 14.85 4.84
N LYS A 129 13.80 15.02 3.51
CA LYS A 129 12.84 15.92 2.84
C LYS A 129 11.40 15.44 3.03
N GLN A 130 11.17 14.16 2.87
CA GLN A 130 9.84 13.58 3.05
C GLN A 130 9.38 13.63 4.51
N TYR A 131 10.28 13.41 5.46
CA TYR A 131 10.01 13.60 6.89
C TYR A 131 9.60 15.05 7.21
N GLU A 132 10.29 16.04 6.64
CA GLU A 132 9.93 17.46 6.80
C GLU A 132 8.56 17.78 6.17
N THR A 133 8.26 17.22 4.98
CA THR A 133 6.92 17.32 4.37
C THR A 133 5.84 16.79 5.31
N ALA A 134 6.05 15.61 5.88
CA ALA A 134 5.12 14.99 6.81
C ALA A 134 4.92 15.84 8.07
N ARG A 135 6.01 16.34 8.65
CA ARG A 135 5.98 17.15 9.88
C ARG A 135 5.30 18.50 9.69
N LYS A 136 5.53 19.13 8.54
CA LYS A 136 4.94 20.44 8.20
C LYS A 136 3.54 20.30 7.57
N LYS A 137 3.14 19.10 7.18
CA LYS A 137 1.91 18.83 6.42
C LYS A 137 1.79 19.72 5.18
N THR A 138 2.91 19.94 4.49
CA THR A 138 3.00 20.77 3.29
C THR A 138 3.86 20.09 2.24
N MET A 139 3.48 20.21 0.98
CA MET A 139 4.24 19.68 -0.15
C MET A 139 4.52 20.79 -1.17
N PRO A 140 5.75 20.91 -1.69
CA PRO A 140 6.06 21.88 -2.72
C PRO A 140 5.29 21.61 -4.03
N ALA A 141 4.85 22.66 -4.72
CA ALA A 141 4.06 22.55 -5.96
C ALA A 141 4.73 21.69 -7.05
N TRP A 142 6.07 21.69 -7.15
CA TRP A 142 6.79 20.85 -8.11
C TRP A 142 6.63 19.35 -7.80
N ALA A 143 6.57 18.98 -6.50
CA ALA A 143 6.38 17.59 -6.09
C ALA A 143 4.94 17.12 -6.35
N LEU A 144 3.94 17.98 -6.16
CA LEU A 144 2.54 17.71 -6.54
C LEU A 144 2.43 17.39 -8.03
N ARG A 145 3.05 18.21 -8.88
CA ARG A 145 3.05 17.99 -10.33
C ARG A 145 3.74 16.68 -10.70
N PHE A 146 4.86 16.36 -10.04
CA PHE A 146 5.58 15.10 -10.27
C PHE A 146 4.74 13.87 -9.92
N MET A 147 3.96 13.93 -8.82
CA MET A 147 3.05 12.86 -8.41
C MET A 147 1.75 12.83 -9.22
N GLY A 148 1.47 13.85 -10.02
CA GLY A 148 0.26 13.98 -10.82
C GLY A 148 -1.01 14.21 -9.98
N GLN A 149 -0.85 14.66 -8.72
CA GLN A 149 -1.93 14.89 -7.76
C GLN A 149 -2.50 16.30 -7.81
N THR A 150 -3.77 16.45 -7.43
CA THR A 150 -4.37 17.76 -7.19
C THR A 150 -3.91 18.33 -5.84
N GLU A 151 -3.93 19.65 -5.70
CA GLU A 151 -3.57 20.32 -4.45
C GLU A 151 -4.53 19.91 -3.31
N GLN A 152 -5.84 19.87 -3.58
CA GLN A 152 -6.86 19.47 -2.61
C GLN A 152 -6.71 18.01 -2.17
N GLY A 153 -6.54 17.08 -3.11
CA GLY A 153 -6.35 15.64 -2.78
C GLY A 153 -5.10 15.43 -1.94
N MET A 154 -4.00 16.11 -2.30
CA MET A 154 -2.76 16.03 -1.54
C MET A 154 -2.92 16.62 -0.14
N GLN A 155 -3.61 17.76 0.03
CA GLN A 155 -3.82 18.36 1.36
C GLN A 155 -4.65 17.43 2.26
N THR A 156 -5.66 16.76 1.70
CA THR A 156 -6.43 15.73 2.42
C THR A 156 -5.52 14.61 2.91
N MET A 157 -4.64 14.08 2.05
CA MET A 157 -3.68 13.05 2.43
C MET A 157 -2.69 13.56 3.51
N LEU A 158 -2.13 14.76 3.35
CA LEU A 158 -1.20 15.34 4.33
C LEU A 158 -1.84 15.51 5.72
N ASN A 159 -3.11 15.86 5.79
CA ASN A 159 -3.85 15.99 7.06
C ASN A 159 -4.03 14.64 7.78
N ARG A 160 -4.01 13.51 7.04
CA ARG A 160 -4.14 12.15 7.56
C ARG A 160 -2.82 11.53 8.01
N ILE A 161 -1.69 12.19 7.74
CA ILE A 161 -0.38 11.75 8.25
C ILE A 161 -0.40 11.73 9.78
N PRO A 162 0.06 10.64 10.43
CA PRO A 162 0.15 10.57 11.89
C PRO A 162 1.03 11.70 12.45
N GLU A 163 0.67 12.21 13.63
CA GLU A 163 1.44 13.29 14.27
C GLU A 163 2.85 12.84 14.71
N LYS A 164 2.97 11.58 15.13
CA LYS A 164 4.22 11.02 15.65
C LYS A 164 4.79 10.00 14.69
N ILE A 165 5.65 10.45 13.82
CA ILE A 165 6.49 9.60 12.95
C ILE A 165 7.95 9.90 13.22
N SER A 166 8.85 8.96 12.93
CA SER A 166 10.30 9.15 13.10
C SER A 166 11.00 9.22 11.74
N LEU A 167 12.11 9.98 11.68
CA LEU A 167 12.97 10.00 10.50
C LEU A 167 13.55 8.60 10.21
N GLU A 168 13.75 7.80 11.26
CA GLU A 168 14.24 6.41 11.14
C GLU A 168 13.22 5.55 10.39
N SER A 169 11.93 5.62 10.74
CA SER A 169 10.87 4.92 10.01
C SER A 169 10.81 5.35 8.54
N VAL A 170 10.90 6.65 8.25
CA VAL A 170 10.90 7.14 6.87
C VAL A 170 12.13 6.66 6.09
N ARG A 171 13.31 6.59 6.70
CA ARG A 171 14.51 6.01 6.07
C ARG A 171 14.34 4.52 5.77
N ALA A 172 13.75 3.79 6.69
CA ALA A 172 13.52 2.35 6.54
C ALA A 172 12.51 2.06 5.41
N THR A 173 11.46 2.88 5.23
CA THR A 173 10.52 2.69 4.11
C THR A 173 11.19 2.88 2.75
N TRP A 174 12.06 3.88 2.61
CA TRP A 174 12.86 4.08 1.38
C TRP A 174 13.81 2.90 1.11
N ALA A 175 14.48 2.41 2.16
CA ALA A 175 15.36 1.24 2.04
C ALA A 175 14.57 -0.02 1.67
N ALA A 176 13.36 -0.19 2.20
CA ALA A 176 12.46 -1.31 1.87
C ALA A 176 12.09 -1.32 0.38
N GLY A 177 11.72 -0.18 -0.21
CA GLY A 177 11.41 -0.06 -1.63
C GLY A 177 12.57 -0.51 -2.54
N LEU A 178 13.80 -0.08 -2.23
CA LEU A 178 15.00 -0.50 -2.95
C LEU A 178 15.30 -2.00 -2.80
N THR A 179 15.09 -2.55 -1.59
CA THR A 179 15.31 -3.98 -1.32
C THR A 179 14.32 -4.84 -2.10
N LEU A 180 13.04 -4.46 -2.07
CA LEU A 180 11.98 -5.18 -2.79
C LEU A 180 12.21 -5.24 -4.29
N TYR A 181 12.70 -4.16 -4.89
CA TYR A 181 13.04 -4.17 -6.31
C TYR A 181 14.06 -5.26 -6.67
N ARG A 182 14.98 -5.60 -5.76
CA ARG A 182 16.02 -6.61 -5.96
C ARG A 182 15.61 -8.01 -5.53
N THR A 183 14.54 -8.13 -4.73
CA THR A 183 14.07 -9.42 -4.23
C THR A 183 13.40 -10.22 -5.34
N LYS A 184 13.78 -11.48 -5.50
CA LYS A 184 13.09 -12.43 -6.37
C LYS A 184 12.01 -13.14 -5.56
N PHE A 185 10.80 -13.13 -6.06
CA PHE A 185 9.67 -13.85 -5.46
C PHE A 185 9.43 -15.18 -6.17
N PRO A 186 8.93 -16.20 -5.46
CA PRO A 186 8.50 -17.45 -6.09
C PRO A 186 7.39 -17.17 -7.10
N VAL A 187 7.37 -17.94 -8.17
CA VAL A 187 6.31 -17.86 -9.18
C VAL A 187 5.03 -18.47 -8.61
N GLN A 188 3.91 -17.76 -8.77
CA GLN A 188 2.58 -18.14 -8.31
C GLN A 188 1.62 -18.09 -9.51
N GLU A 189 1.55 -19.20 -10.25
CA GLU A 189 0.84 -19.33 -11.53
C GLU A 189 -0.67 -19.04 -11.41
N GLU A 190 -1.29 -19.47 -10.31
CA GLU A 190 -2.73 -19.40 -10.11
C GLU A 190 -3.15 -18.23 -9.16
N ALA A 191 -2.21 -17.32 -8.85
CA ALA A 191 -2.55 -16.20 -7.98
C ALA A 191 -3.40 -15.17 -8.72
N ASP A 192 -4.56 -14.81 -8.15
CA ASP A 192 -5.39 -13.71 -8.62
C ASP A 192 -4.85 -12.38 -8.08
N VAL A 193 -4.00 -11.75 -8.87
CA VAL A 193 -3.30 -10.50 -8.52
C VAL A 193 -3.54 -9.45 -9.59
N ALA A 194 -3.96 -8.26 -9.16
CA ALA A 194 -4.11 -7.09 -10.00
C ALA A 194 -3.06 -6.02 -9.65
N CYS A 195 -2.55 -5.33 -10.66
CA CYS A 195 -1.75 -4.11 -10.51
C CYS A 195 -2.56 -2.92 -11.00
N TRP A 196 -2.89 -2.01 -10.10
CA TRP A 196 -3.63 -0.79 -10.39
C TRP A 196 -2.69 0.42 -10.35
N TYR A 197 -2.90 1.40 -11.22
CA TYR A 197 -2.06 2.59 -11.23
C TYR A 197 -2.71 3.76 -11.97
N GLY A 198 -2.29 4.98 -11.67
CA GLY A 198 -2.70 6.17 -12.40
C GLY A 198 -1.89 6.37 -13.69
N GLU A 199 -2.53 6.84 -14.75
CA GLU A 199 -1.91 7.07 -16.07
C GLU A 199 -0.64 7.92 -16.01
N LYS A 200 -0.57 8.87 -15.06
CA LYS A 200 0.58 9.77 -14.87
C LYS A 200 1.78 9.11 -14.19
N GLU A 201 1.68 7.85 -13.76
CA GLU A 201 2.76 7.09 -13.13
C GLU A 201 3.67 6.43 -14.19
N GLY A 202 4.55 7.22 -14.82
CA GLY A 202 5.38 6.76 -15.95
C GLY A 202 6.33 5.60 -15.67
N HIS A 203 6.64 5.32 -14.39
CA HIS A 203 7.53 4.22 -13.98
C HIS A 203 6.85 2.84 -13.92
N MET A 204 5.53 2.77 -14.00
CA MET A 204 4.75 1.54 -13.79
C MET A 204 5.05 0.41 -14.78
N LYS A 205 5.47 0.73 -16.03
CA LYS A 205 5.89 -0.31 -17.00
C LYS A 205 6.99 -1.24 -16.43
N LYS A 206 7.91 -0.68 -15.64
CA LYS A 206 9.02 -1.42 -15.02
C LYS A 206 8.50 -2.28 -13.86
N ALA A 207 7.65 -1.73 -13.02
CA ALA A 207 7.01 -2.43 -11.90
C ALA A 207 6.15 -3.62 -12.41
N ILE A 208 5.29 -3.40 -13.40
CA ILE A 208 4.45 -4.44 -14.00
C ILE A 208 5.29 -5.59 -14.58
N ARG A 209 6.37 -5.27 -15.31
CA ARG A 209 7.27 -6.30 -15.84
C ARG A 209 7.87 -7.15 -14.72
N ARG A 210 8.20 -6.52 -13.59
CA ARG A 210 8.76 -7.20 -12.43
C ARG A 210 7.73 -8.08 -11.74
N LEU A 211 6.51 -7.57 -11.54
CA LEU A 211 5.41 -8.33 -10.95
C LEU A 211 5.02 -9.55 -11.78
N ARG A 212 5.02 -9.45 -13.11
CA ARG A 212 4.73 -10.58 -14.01
C ARG A 212 5.71 -11.73 -13.90
N GLN A 213 6.91 -11.51 -13.36
CA GLN A 213 7.85 -12.61 -13.08
C GLN A 213 7.39 -13.50 -11.92
N ALA A 214 6.66 -12.91 -10.93
CA ALA A 214 6.10 -13.66 -9.81
C ALA A 214 4.64 -14.05 -10.05
N TYR A 215 3.89 -13.25 -10.79
CA TYR A 215 2.46 -13.42 -11.08
C TYR A 215 2.22 -13.41 -12.59
N PRO A 216 2.38 -14.54 -13.29
CA PRO A 216 2.24 -14.61 -14.77
C PRO A 216 0.87 -14.15 -15.26
N LYS A 217 -0.20 -14.43 -14.49
CA LYS A 217 -1.59 -14.04 -14.78
C LYS A 217 -1.97 -12.63 -14.27
N LEU A 218 -0.97 -11.79 -13.92
CA LEU A 218 -1.20 -10.43 -13.41
C LEU A 218 -2.13 -9.64 -14.32
N THR A 219 -3.28 -9.22 -13.79
CA THR A 219 -4.16 -8.26 -14.45
C THR A 219 -3.67 -6.83 -14.20
N VAL A 220 -3.92 -5.93 -15.15
CA VAL A 220 -3.41 -4.56 -15.06
C VAL A 220 -4.55 -3.59 -15.35
N ARG A 221 -4.76 -2.61 -14.45
CA ARG A 221 -5.73 -1.55 -14.62
C ARG A 221 -5.06 -0.18 -14.51
N CYS A 222 -5.23 0.62 -15.55
CA CYS A 222 -4.78 2.01 -15.58
C CYS A 222 -5.99 2.93 -15.40
N PHE A 223 -5.89 3.90 -14.49
CA PHE A 223 -6.91 4.92 -14.26
C PHE A 223 -6.54 6.19 -15.02
N PRO A 224 -7.32 6.56 -16.09
CA PRO A 224 -7.01 7.72 -16.91
C PRO A 224 -7.02 9.03 -16.10
N GLY A 225 -6.03 9.88 -16.33
CA GLY A 225 -5.90 11.17 -15.68
C GLY A 225 -5.42 11.15 -14.24
N PHE A 226 -5.28 9.98 -13.60
CA PHE A 226 -4.85 9.83 -12.20
C PHE A 226 -3.34 9.85 -12.07
N GLY A 227 -2.87 10.36 -10.93
CA GLY A 227 -1.50 10.27 -10.45
C GLY A 227 -1.31 9.15 -9.43
N HIS A 228 -0.15 9.14 -8.78
CA HIS A 228 0.21 8.15 -7.77
C HIS A 228 -0.68 8.27 -6.53
N GLY A 229 -1.38 7.17 -6.18
CA GLY A 229 -2.30 7.12 -5.04
C GLY A 229 -3.58 7.94 -5.20
N ASP A 230 -3.84 8.53 -6.38
CA ASP A 230 -4.99 9.43 -6.59
C ASP A 230 -6.34 8.71 -6.47
N ILE A 231 -6.38 7.40 -6.73
CA ILE A 231 -7.58 6.57 -6.56
C ILE A 231 -8.14 6.64 -5.12
N ILE A 232 -7.29 6.87 -4.12
CA ILE A 232 -7.69 7.01 -2.71
C ILE A 232 -8.56 8.25 -2.49
N ASN A 233 -8.36 9.30 -3.30
CA ASN A 233 -9.15 10.53 -3.26
C ASN A 233 -10.53 10.39 -3.93
N HIS A 234 -10.85 9.20 -4.47
CA HIS A 234 -12.10 8.87 -5.13
C HIS A 234 -12.75 7.63 -4.47
N PRO A 235 -13.20 7.74 -3.20
CA PRO A 235 -13.60 6.60 -2.38
C PRO A 235 -14.78 5.82 -2.99
N GLU A 236 -15.75 6.46 -3.64
CA GLU A 236 -16.87 5.79 -4.29
C GLU A 236 -16.41 4.93 -5.48
N LEU A 237 -15.50 5.46 -6.30
CA LEU A 237 -14.90 4.71 -7.38
C LEU A 237 -14.10 3.52 -6.83
N LEU A 238 -13.25 3.78 -5.83
CA LEU A 238 -12.43 2.73 -5.23
C LEU A 238 -13.30 1.64 -4.60
N ALA A 239 -14.37 1.99 -3.87
CA ALA A 239 -15.29 1.02 -3.28
C ALA A 239 -15.96 0.15 -4.35
N SER A 240 -16.47 0.77 -5.43
CA SER A 240 -17.08 0.05 -6.56
C SER A 240 -16.09 -0.92 -7.20
N GLU A 241 -14.85 -0.48 -7.46
CA GLU A 241 -13.81 -1.32 -8.06
C GLU A 241 -13.39 -2.48 -7.17
N LEU A 242 -13.24 -2.24 -5.85
CA LEU A 242 -12.91 -3.29 -4.88
C LEU A 242 -14.01 -4.33 -4.79
N THR A 243 -15.29 -3.89 -4.71
CA THR A 243 -16.44 -4.78 -4.66
C THR A 243 -16.55 -5.60 -5.95
N GLN A 244 -16.43 -4.95 -7.11
CA GLN A 244 -16.45 -5.66 -8.39
C GLN A 244 -15.33 -6.71 -8.48
N PHE A 245 -14.11 -6.38 -8.05
CA PHE A 245 -12.99 -7.31 -8.06
C PHE A 245 -13.21 -8.47 -7.07
N LEU A 246 -13.78 -8.17 -5.90
CA LEU A 246 -14.11 -9.16 -4.87
C LEU A 246 -15.20 -10.14 -5.31
N ASP A 247 -16.14 -9.72 -6.18
CA ASP A 247 -17.29 -10.53 -6.61
C ASP A 247 -17.09 -11.27 -7.95
N GLN A 248 -15.99 -11.00 -8.65
CA GLN A 248 -15.65 -11.78 -9.86
C GLN A 248 -15.58 -13.27 -9.49
N ARG A 249 -16.26 -14.12 -10.27
CA ARG A 249 -16.15 -15.58 -10.11
C ARG A 249 -14.77 -16.01 -10.62
N ILE A 250 -14.03 -16.74 -9.80
CA ILE A 250 -12.77 -17.39 -10.16
C ILE A 250 -13.06 -18.55 -11.13
#